data_6b0703479d670ba6554ec6e309576789
#
_entry.id   6b0703479d670ba6554ec6e309576789
#
_cell.length_a   1.000
_cell.length_b   1.000
_cell.length_c   1.000
_cell.angle_alpha   90.00
_cell.angle_beta   90.00
_cell.angle_gamma   90.00
#
_symmetry.space_group_name_H-M   'P 1'
#
loop_
_entity.id
_entity.type
_entity.pdbx_description
1 polymer ?
#
loop_
_entity_poly.entity_id
_entity_poly.type
_entity_poly.pdbx_seq_one_letter_code
_entity_poly.pdbx_strand_id
1 'polypeptide(L)'
;MITTKQGMAGKVSVNVSSNTTMEMPMVLPKFQDTYGAGTDGTFSWGDKLASASKNYAKEFFRTGFTTNNSVSLAGGSENFKAYFSYGNVFSHGMTPENTYRSHNLNSKVDFKVLDHVYIDFSAKYSNQYSKNQAAAGYLWNPLTGAYLAPRGIDWNYYKDNYEVYDPARGCNVQNWTNTELQQYGNPY
;
A
#
# COMPACT_ATOMS: atom_id res chain seq x y z
N MET A 1 0.25 -29.66 15.01
CA MET A 1 -0.33 -30.15 13.73
C MET A 1 -1.32 -29.10 13.26
N ILE A 2 -1.16 -28.57 12.06
CA ILE A 2 -2.08 -27.55 11.50
C ILE A 2 -3.00 -28.29 10.53
N THR A 3 -4.30 -28.32 10.85
CA THR A 3 -5.34 -28.87 9.96
C THR A 3 -5.98 -27.73 9.16
N THR A 4 -6.02 -27.86 7.85
CA THR A 4 -6.72 -26.92 6.96
C THR A 4 -8.23 -27.13 7.05
N LYS A 5 -9.03 -26.06 6.81
CA LYS A 5 -10.49 -26.17 6.74
C LYS A 5 -10.90 -27.15 5.65
N GLN A 6 -11.82 -28.03 5.97
CA GLN A 6 -12.38 -29.06 5.09
C GLN A 6 -13.92 -28.97 5.08
N GLY A 7 -14.55 -29.53 4.05
CA GLY A 7 -15.98 -29.75 4.02
C GLY A 7 -16.40 -30.78 5.09
N MET A 8 -17.59 -30.63 5.62
CA MET A 8 -18.19 -31.59 6.54
C MET A 8 -19.31 -32.36 5.84
N ALA A 9 -19.40 -33.66 6.11
CA ALA A 9 -20.45 -34.51 5.56
C ALA A 9 -21.85 -34.04 6.03
N GLY A 10 -22.80 -34.04 5.11
CA GLY A 10 -24.22 -33.72 5.42
C GLY A 10 -24.50 -32.26 5.73
N LYS A 11 -23.51 -31.34 5.64
CA LYS A 11 -23.70 -29.93 5.96
C LYS A 11 -23.04 -29.04 4.93
N VAL A 12 -23.81 -28.10 4.38
CA VAL A 12 -23.29 -27.01 3.58
C VAL A 12 -23.11 -25.79 4.46
N SER A 13 -21.96 -25.16 4.41
CA SER A 13 -21.68 -23.91 5.13
C SER A 13 -21.15 -22.86 4.17
N VAL A 14 -21.69 -21.65 4.29
CA VAL A 14 -21.22 -20.45 3.60
C VAL A 14 -20.74 -19.46 4.65
N ASN A 15 -19.52 -19.00 4.52
CA ASN A 15 -19.01 -17.94 5.38
C ASN A 15 -18.63 -16.75 4.52
N VAL A 16 -19.11 -15.57 4.92
CA VAL A 16 -18.76 -14.29 4.32
C VAL A 16 -18.12 -13.42 5.39
N SER A 17 -17.00 -12.82 5.08
CA SER A 17 -16.31 -11.89 5.97
C SER A 17 -15.93 -10.64 5.19
N SER A 18 -16.15 -9.49 5.79
CA SER A 18 -15.73 -8.20 5.28
C SER A 18 -15.15 -7.39 6.44
N ASN A 19 -13.98 -6.83 6.21
CA ASN A 19 -13.30 -5.95 7.16
C ASN A 19 -12.78 -4.73 6.43
N THR A 20 -12.95 -3.55 7.02
CA THR A 20 -12.38 -2.30 6.52
C THR A 20 -11.60 -1.63 7.64
N THR A 21 -10.35 -1.32 7.37
CA THR A 21 -9.45 -0.62 8.28
C THR A 21 -9.10 0.74 7.69
N MET A 22 -9.13 1.79 8.50
CA MET A 22 -8.64 3.13 8.15
C MET A 22 -7.35 3.39 8.92
N GLU A 23 -6.39 4.02 8.25
CA GLU A 23 -5.06 4.28 8.78
C GLU A 23 -4.72 5.75 8.62
N MET A 24 -4.20 6.35 9.69
CA MET A 24 -3.71 7.73 9.71
C MET A 24 -2.43 7.82 10.51
N PRO A 25 -1.49 8.71 10.15
CA PRO A 25 -0.30 8.92 10.96
C PRO A 25 -0.70 9.44 12.34
N MET A 26 -0.35 8.72 13.39
CA MET A 26 -0.66 9.11 14.78
C MET A 26 0.30 10.17 15.28
N VAL A 27 1.58 10.01 15.00
CA VAL A 27 2.65 10.93 15.44
C VAL A 27 3.54 11.26 14.26
N LEU A 28 3.75 12.54 14.03
CA LEU A 28 4.68 13.06 13.04
C LEU A 28 5.73 13.92 13.75
N PRO A 29 6.98 13.96 13.25
CA PRO A 29 7.99 14.84 13.78
C PRO A 29 7.54 16.30 13.75
N LYS A 30 7.88 17.04 14.79
CA LYS A 30 7.70 18.48 14.82
C LYS A 30 8.95 19.13 14.29
N PHE A 31 8.79 19.95 13.27
CA PHE A 31 9.86 20.74 12.69
C PHE A 31 9.66 22.21 13.06
N GLN A 32 10.73 22.99 13.01
CA GLN A 32 10.62 24.43 13.05
C GLN A 32 9.83 24.95 11.82
N ASP A 33 9.10 26.01 11.96
CA ASP A 33 8.21 26.60 10.94
C ASP A 33 8.42 28.10 10.73
N THR A 34 9.42 28.66 11.40
CA THR A 34 9.65 30.11 11.51
C THR A 34 10.69 30.62 10.52
N TYR A 35 11.73 29.83 10.26
CA TYR A 35 12.82 30.20 9.37
C TYR A 35 12.76 29.41 8.07
N GLY A 36 12.96 30.10 6.96
CA GLY A 36 12.90 29.53 5.62
C GLY A 36 14.18 28.81 5.20
N ALA A 37 14.29 28.56 3.89
CA ALA A 37 15.50 27.99 3.30
C ALA A 37 16.70 28.91 3.53
N GLY A 38 17.90 28.31 3.64
CA GLY A 38 19.14 29.05 3.65
C GLY A 38 19.43 29.69 2.29
N THR A 39 20.49 30.50 2.23
CA THR A 39 20.90 31.22 1.00
C THR A 39 21.26 30.28 -0.16
N ASP A 40 21.64 29.05 0.16
CA ASP A 40 21.92 27.99 -0.81
C ASP A 40 20.69 27.18 -1.22
N GLY A 41 19.53 27.48 -0.64
CA GLY A 41 18.27 26.78 -0.88
C GLY A 41 18.17 25.37 -0.31
N THR A 42 19.18 24.90 0.43
CA THR A 42 19.26 23.48 0.82
C THR A 42 18.76 23.17 2.23
N PHE A 43 18.93 24.10 3.15
CA PHE A 43 18.63 23.89 4.56
C PHE A 43 17.63 24.93 5.06
N SER A 44 16.79 24.56 6.01
CA SER A 44 16.04 25.49 6.84
C SER A 44 17.03 26.27 7.72
N TRP A 45 16.71 27.41 8.27
CA TRP A 45 17.52 28.34 9.07
C TRP A 45 18.10 29.51 8.28
N GLY A 46 17.44 29.88 7.20
CA GLY A 46 17.67 31.12 6.50
C GLY A 46 16.89 32.28 7.14
N ASP A 47 16.36 33.13 6.31
CA ASP A 47 15.58 34.33 6.76
C ASP A 47 14.28 33.92 7.47
N LYS A 48 13.84 34.80 8.37
CA LYS A 48 12.57 34.63 9.05
C LYS A 48 11.42 34.76 8.06
N LEU A 49 10.54 33.78 8.03
CA LEU A 49 9.35 33.76 7.17
C LEU A 49 8.32 34.81 7.66
N ALA A 50 7.56 35.36 6.72
CA ALA A 50 6.44 36.26 7.01
C ALA A 50 5.28 35.54 7.71
N SER A 51 5.14 34.24 7.47
CA SER A 51 4.16 33.37 8.13
C SER A 51 4.77 32.00 8.38
N ALA A 52 4.23 31.25 9.35
CA ALA A 52 4.70 29.91 9.67
C ALA A 52 4.58 28.97 8.46
N SER A 53 5.63 28.18 8.23
CA SER A 53 5.64 27.17 7.17
C SER A 53 4.67 26.03 7.49
N LYS A 54 4.10 25.43 6.48
CA LYS A 54 3.30 24.21 6.61
C LYS A 54 4.14 23.03 7.09
N ASN A 55 3.50 22.06 7.72
CA ASN A 55 4.11 20.76 7.99
C ASN A 55 3.96 19.86 6.75
N TYR A 56 5.01 19.81 5.93
CA TYR A 56 4.99 19.05 4.65
C TYR A 56 4.77 17.55 4.84
N ALA A 57 5.26 16.97 5.94
CA ALA A 57 4.97 15.57 6.24
C ALA A 57 3.47 15.34 6.46
N LYS A 58 2.78 16.27 7.12
CA LYS A 58 1.33 16.20 7.30
C LYS A 58 0.58 16.39 5.98
N GLU A 59 1.03 17.29 5.13
CA GLU A 59 0.44 17.51 3.80
C GLU A 59 0.68 16.33 2.84
N PHE A 60 1.80 15.62 3.01
CA PHE A 60 2.15 14.47 2.18
C PHE A 60 1.29 13.25 2.47
N PHE A 61 1.02 12.95 3.74
CA PHE A 61 0.22 11.80 4.09
C PHE A 61 -1.28 12.02 3.82
N ARG A 62 -1.93 10.95 3.42
CA ARG A 62 -3.40 10.85 3.31
C ARG A 62 -3.94 9.80 4.27
N THR A 63 -5.25 9.79 4.47
CA THR A 63 -5.91 8.66 5.14
C THR A 63 -5.82 7.44 4.24
N GLY A 64 -5.16 6.40 4.71
CA GLY A 64 -5.14 5.09 4.08
C GLY A 64 -6.39 4.30 4.43
N PHE A 65 -6.77 3.35 3.58
CA PHE A 65 -7.80 2.38 3.91
C PHE A 65 -7.50 1.03 3.29
N THR A 66 -7.86 -0.03 3.99
CA THR A 66 -7.71 -1.40 3.53
C THR A 66 -9.03 -2.13 3.69
N THR A 67 -9.54 -2.72 2.62
CA THR A 67 -10.68 -3.63 2.68
C THR A 67 -10.19 -5.05 2.46
N ASN A 68 -10.69 -5.97 3.30
CA ASN A 68 -10.40 -7.39 3.20
C ASN A 68 -11.73 -8.13 3.19
N ASN A 69 -12.08 -8.71 2.04
CA ASN A 69 -13.33 -9.41 1.83
C ASN A 69 -13.04 -10.88 1.51
N SER A 70 -13.81 -11.77 2.08
CA SER A 70 -13.70 -13.19 1.75
C SER A 70 -15.04 -13.89 1.77
N VAL A 71 -15.16 -14.88 0.92
CA VAL A 71 -16.27 -15.82 0.90
C VAL A 71 -15.70 -17.23 0.87
N SER A 72 -16.28 -18.13 1.64
CA SER A 72 -15.94 -19.54 1.58
C SER A 72 -17.20 -20.40 1.59
N LEU A 73 -17.14 -21.49 0.85
CA LEU A 73 -18.16 -22.51 0.71
C LEU A 73 -17.54 -23.85 1.08
N ALA A 74 -18.17 -24.56 1.98
CA ALA A 74 -17.75 -25.91 2.37
C ALA A 74 -18.98 -26.82 2.44
N GLY A 75 -18.83 -28.04 1.97
CA GLY A 75 -19.90 -29.04 2.00
C GLY A 75 -19.44 -30.39 1.54
N GLY A 76 -20.33 -31.38 1.59
CA GLY A 76 -20.01 -32.70 1.10
C GLY A 76 -20.88 -33.81 1.67
N SER A 77 -20.51 -35.00 1.33
CA SER A 77 -21.05 -36.31 1.82
C SER A 77 -19.96 -37.09 2.55
N GLU A 78 -20.27 -38.30 2.95
CA GLU A 78 -19.29 -39.22 3.54
C GLU A 78 -18.14 -39.53 2.57
N ASN A 79 -18.42 -39.64 1.26
CA ASN A 79 -17.47 -40.01 0.23
C ASN A 79 -16.90 -38.84 -0.56
N PHE A 80 -17.43 -37.60 -0.33
CA PHE A 80 -17.03 -36.44 -1.07
C PHE A 80 -17.07 -35.19 -0.14
N LYS A 81 -16.00 -34.45 -0.07
CA LYS A 81 -15.94 -33.19 0.65
C LYS A 81 -15.31 -32.13 -0.24
N ALA A 82 -15.90 -30.96 -0.25
CA ALA A 82 -15.38 -29.82 -1.02
C ALA A 82 -15.29 -28.58 -0.16
N TYR A 83 -14.25 -27.79 -0.38
CA TYR A 83 -14.04 -26.47 0.17
C TYR A 83 -13.56 -25.54 -0.94
N PHE A 84 -14.21 -24.40 -1.07
CA PHE A 84 -13.80 -23.31 -1.94
C PHE A 84 -13.73 -22.04 -1.14
N SER A 85 -12.76 -21.22 -1.42
CA SER A 85 -12.71 -19.86 -0.86
C SER A 85 -12.11 -18.87 -1.86
N TYR A 86 -12.66 -17.68 -1.84
CA TYR A 86 -12.14 -16.52 -2.52
C TYR A 86 -11.92 -15.41 -1.51
N GLY A 87 -10.75 -14.79 -1.59
CA GLY A 87 -10.39 -13.62 -0.79
C GLY A 87 -9.87 -12.50 -1.67
N ASN A 88 -10.27 -11.29 -1.36
CA ASN A 88 -9.82 -10.07 -2.02
C ASN A 88 -9.34 -9.09 -0.97
N VAL A 89 -8.15 -8.54 -1.19
CA VAL A 89 -7.63 -7.40 -0.43
C VAL A 89 -7.45 -6.23 -1.38
N PHE A 90 -7.96 -5.09 -0.99
CA PHE A 90 -7.73 -3.82 -1.66
C PHE A 90 -7.28 -2.80 -0.64
N SER A 91 -6.12 -2.18 -0.88
CA SER A 91 -5.53 -1.21 0.02
C SER A 91 -5.09 0.05 -0.74
N HIS A 92 -5.46 1.19 -0.21
CA HIS A 92 -4.83 2.47 -0.45
C HIS A 92 -3.98 2.83 0.76
N GLY A 93 -2.67 2.92 0.56
CA GLY A 93 -1.76 3.29 1.63
C GLY A 93 -1.86 4.78 2.01
N MET A 94 -1.21 5.14 3.10
CA MET A 94 -1.13 6.53 3.57
C MET A 94 -0.24 7.43 2.70
N THR A 95 0.64 6.86 1.88
CA THR A 95 1.44 7.62 0.92
C THR A 95 0.69 7.80 -0.39
N PRO A 96 0.91 8.91 -1.13
CA PRO A 96 0.25 9.16 -2.40
C PRO A 96 0.43 8.01 -3.39
N GLU A 97 -0.65 7.70 -4.13
CA GLU A 97 -0.70 6.68 -5.18
C GLU A 97 -0.25 5.26 -4.79
N ASN A 98 0.07 5.03 -3.49
CA ASN A 98 0.36 3.68 -3.02
C ASN A 98 -0.91 2.83 -3.01
N THR A 99 -0.92 1.74 -3.76
CA THR A 99 -2.04 0.81 -3.82
C THR A 99 -1.55 -0.63 -3.80
N TYR A 100 -2.33 -1.48 -3.16
CA TYR A 100 -2.14 -2.93 -3.16
C TYR A 100 -3.45 -3.63 -3.46
N ARG A 101 -3.40 -4.64 -4.31
CA ARG A 101 -4.53 -5.51 -4.63
C ARG A 101 -4.09 -6.96 -4.56
N SER A 102 -4.92 -7.80 -3.98
CA SER A 102 -4.68 -9.23 -3.92
C SER A 102 -5.97 -10.00 -4.17
N HIS A 103 -5.88 -11.05 -4.97
CA HIS A 103 -6.94 -12.01 -5.21
C HIS A 103 -6.41 -13.40 -4.89
N ASN A 104 -7.07 -14.09 -3.99
CA ASN A 104 -6.69 -15.43 -3.56
C ASN A 104 -7.85 -16.39 -3.74
N LEU A 105 -7.66 -17.44 -4.49
CA LEU A 105 -8.63 -18.49 -4.68
C LEU A 105 -8.04 -19.80 -4.17
N ASN A 106 -8.79 -20.51 -3.33
CA ASN A 106 -8.40 -21.82 -2.84
C ASN A 106 -9.54 -22.81 -3.11
N SER A 107 -9.16 -23.99 -3.55
CA SER A 107 -10.04 -25.11 -3.77
C SER A 107 -9.42 -26.35 -3.13
N LYS A 108 -10.23 -27.10 -2.41
CA LYS A 108 -9.87 -28.41 -1.89
C LYS A 108 -11.03 -29.36 -2.08
N VAL A 109 -10.75 -30.54 -2.60
CA VAL A 109 -11.73 -31.57 -2.82
C VAL A 109 -11.14 -32.89 -2.39
N ASP A 110 -11.85 -33.63 -1.54
CA ASP A 110 -11.49 -34.92 -0.99
C ASP A 110 -12.50 -35.96 -1.48
N PHE A 111 -12.03 -37.04 -2.08
CA PHE A 111 -12.85 -38.14 -2.55
C PHE A 111 -12.44 -39.45 -1.89
N LYS A 112 -13.41 -40.22 -1.44
CA LYS A 112 -13.26 -41.64 -1.14
C LYS A 112 -13.73 -42.40 -2.36
N VAL A 113 -12.79 -42.97 -3.13
CA VAL A 113 -13.08 -43.68 -4.38
C VAL A 113 -13.46 -45.12 -4.09
N LEU A 114 -12.74 -45.77 -3.18
CA LEU A 114 -12.96 -47.13 -2.68
C LEU A 114 -12.77 -47.11 -1.15
N ASP A 115 -13.10 -48.22 -0.49
CA ASP A 115 -12.99 -48.30 0.97
C ASP A 115 -11.60 -47.99 1.53
N HIS A 116 -10.57 -48.17 0.75
CA HIS A 116 -9.17 -47.92 1.12
C HIS A 116 -8.45 -46.94 0.19
N VAL A 117 -9.17 -46.29 -0.76
CA VAL A 117 -8.56 -45.34 -1.71
C VAL A 117 -9.19 -43.96 -1.52
N TYR A 118 -8.34 -43.03 -1.13
CA TYR A 118 -8.71 -41.61 -0.93
C TYR A 118 -7.88 -40.75 -1.88
N ILE A 119 -8.51 -39.75 -2.48
CA ILE A 119 -7.87 -38.78 -3.36
C ILE A 119 -8.14 -37.41 -2.79
N ASP A 120 -7.07 -36.67 -2.46
CA ASP A 120 -7.10 -35.30 -2.05
C ASP A 120 -6.58 -34.43 -3.20
N PHE A 121 -7.38 -33.50 -3.66
CA PHE A 121 -6.98 -32.52 -4.64
C PHE A 121 -7.06 -31.12 -4.03
N SER A 122 -5.98 -30.33 -4.18
CA SER A 122 -5.98 -28.93 -3.78
C SER A 122 -5.37 -28.06 -4.85
N ALA A 123 -6.02 -26.92 -5.14
CA ALA A 123 -5.52 -25.90 -6.02
C ALA A 123 -5.57 -24.53 -5.30
N LYS A 124 -4.50 -23.76 -5.46
CA LYS A 124 -4.40 -22.40 -4.94
C LYS A 124 -3.96 -21.47 -6.05
N TYR A 125 -4.65 -20.38 -6.20
CA TYR A 125 -4.27 -19.28 -7.09
C TYR A 125 -4.15 -18.01 -6.30
N SER A 126 -3.07 -17.28 -6.49
CA SER A 126 -2.85 -15.96 -5.88
C SER A 126 -2.34 -15.01 -6.95
N ASN A 127 -2.99 -13.88 -7.06
CA ASN A 127 -2.55 -12.75 -7.88
C ASN A 127 -2.42 -11.52 -6.98
N GLN A 128 -1.26 -10.88 -7.03
CA GLN A 128 -0.96 -9.71 -6.21
C GLN A 128 -0.38 -8.61 -7.10
N TYR A 129 -0.82 -7.40 -6.87
CA TYR A 129 -0.35 -6.22 -7.56
C TYR A 129 -0.12 -5.09 -6.57
N SER A 130 1.06 -4.49 -6.62
CA SER A 130 1.42 -3.33 -5.81
C SER A 130 1.91 -2.21 -6.72
N LYS A 131 1.44 -0.99 -6.46
CA LYS A 131 1.86 0.23 -7.15
C LYS A 131 2.42 1.21 -6.14
N ASN A 132 3.49 1.89 -6.50
CA ASN A 132 4.13 2.96 -5.73
C ASN A 132 4.42 2.54 -4.26
N GLN A 133 5.00 1.36 -4.09
CA GLN A 133 5.48 0.94 -2.79
C GLN A 133 6.67 1.81 -2.39
N ALA A 134 6.54 2.53 -1.27
CA ALA A 134 7.61 3.36 -0.77
C ALA A 134 8.89 2.55 -0.54
N ALA A 135 10.00 3.01 -1.09
CA ALA A 135 11.30 2.42 -0.83
C ALA A 135 11.74 2.69 0.62
N ALA A 136 12.39 1.72 1.23
CA ALA A 136 13.07 1.92 2.49
C ALA A 136 14.48 2.51 2.25
N GLY A 137 14.98 3.30 3.18
CA GLY A 137 16.32 3.88 3.12
C GLY A 137 16.31 5.40 3.01
N TYR A 138 17.47 5.97 2.75
CA TYR A 138 17.69 7.41 2.69
C TYR A 138 17.34 8.00 1.32
N LEU A 139 17.86 7.37 0.28
CA LEU A 139 17.56 7.73 -1.11
C LEU A 139 16.31 7.00 -1.58
N TRP A 140 15.52 7.59 -2.44
CA TRP A 140 14.30 7.00 -3.02
C TRP A 140 13.14 6.81 -2.02
N ASN A 141 13.32 7.27 -0.78
CA ASN A 141 12.26 7.25 0.21
C ASN A 141 11.51 8.59 0.16
N PRO A 142 10.23 8.61 -0.22
CA PRO A 142 9.45 9.85 -0.32
C PRO A 142 9.36 10.59 1.03
N LEU A 143 9.45 9.87 2.15
CA LEU A 143 9.46 10.47 3.48
C LEU A 143 10.69 11.33 3.73
N THR A 144 11.83 10.98 3.15
CA THR A 144 13.05 11.79 3.27
C THR A 144 12.84 13.16 2.66
N GLY A 145 12.27 13.24 1.46
CA GLY A 145 11.92 14.51 0.82
C GLY A 145 10.91 15.31 1.64
N ALA A 146 9.84 14.67 2.13
CA ALA A 146 8.81 15.33 2.91
C ALA A 146 9.32 15.86 4.28
N TYR A 147 10.26 15.16 4.91
CA TYR A 147 10.81 15.55 6.21
C TYR A 147 11.92 16.60 6.10
N LEU A 148 12.79 16.46 5.11
CA LEU A 148 14.00 17.29 4.98
C LEU A 148 13.81 18.49 4.05
N ALA A 149 12.67 18.61 3.37
CA ALA A 149 12.37 19.78 2.55
C ALA A 149 12.55 21.08 3.34
N PRO A 150 13.26 22.09 2.78
CA PRO A 150 13.44 23.39 3.41
C PRO A 150 12.11 24.05 3.71
N ARG A 151 12.04 24.79 4.82
CA ARG A 151 10.80 25.47 5.21
C ARG A 151 10.55 26.67 4.30
N GLY A 152 9.28 26.96 4.05
CA GLY A 152 8.85 28.11 3.26
C GLY A 152 8.82 27.93 1.75
N ILE A 153 9.16 26.74 1.24
CA ILE A 153 9.02 26.42 -0.20
C ILE A 153 7.54 26.26 -0.58
N ASP A 154 7.25 26.44 -1.86
CA ASP A 154 5.91 26.18 -2.40
C ASP A 154 5.69 24.65 -2.55
N TRP A 155 5.18 24.04 -1.50
CA TRP A 155 4.92 22.61 -1.46
C TRP A 155 3.91 22.15 -2.51
N ASN A 156 2.94 23.02 -2.87
CA ASN A 156 1.95 22.69 -3.88
C ASN A 156 2.59 22.59 -5.27
N TYR A 157 3.59 23.42 -5.56
CA TYR A 157 4.34 23.33 -6.81
C TYR A 157 4.91 21.91 -7.01
N TYR A 158 5.47 21.29 -5.96
CA TYR A 158 6.04 19.94 -6.05
C TYR A 158 4.98 18.86 -6.23
N LYS A 159 3.84 19.03 -5.59
CA LYS A 159 2.69 18.15 -5.75
C LYS A 159 2.12 18.20 -7.16
N ASP A 160 2.04 19.37 -7.74
CA ASP A 160 1.41 19.58 -9.06
C ASP A 160 2.38 19.30 -10.22
N ASN A 161 3.70 19.32 -9.95
CA ASN A 161 4.76 19.14 -10.94
C ASN A 161 5.66 17.93 -10.63
N TYR A 162 5.08 16.82 -10.20
CA TYR A 162 5.83 15.61 -9.85
C TYR A 162 6.31 14.82 -11.07
N GLU A 163 5.74 15.05 -12.25
CA GLU A 163 6.10 14.42 -13.50
C GLU A 163 6.63 15.43 -14.51
N VAL A 164 7.57 14.98 -15.35
CA VAL A 164 8.09 15.71 -16.52
C VAL A 164 8.19 14.75 -17.69
N TYR A 165 7.87 15.23 -18.88
CA TYR A 165 8.01 14.42 -20.09
C TYR A 165 9.49 14.26 -20.46
N ASP A 166 9.94 13.01 -20.60
CA ASP A 166 11.29 12.65 -21.05
C ASP A 166 11.22 12.27 -22.54
N PRO A 167 11.73 13.13 -23.45
CA PRO A 167 11.70 12.85 -24.88
C PRO A 167 12.53 11.62 -25.29
N ALA A 168 13.60 11.30 -24.52
CA ALA A 168 14.46 10.15 -24.82
C ALA A 168 13.75 8.82 -24.50
N ARG A 169 12.84 8.82 -23.54
CA ARG A 169 12.04 7.64 -23.15
C ARG A 169 10.66 7.63 -23.76
N GLY A 170 10.19 8.76 -24.29
CA GLY A 170 8.84 8.90 -24.83
C GLY A 170 7.72 8.79 -23.81
N CYS A 171 7.99 9.03 -22.54
CA CYS A 171 7.02 8.93 -21.45
C CYS A 171 7.28 9.97 -20.36
N ASN A 172 6.30 10.18 -19.49
CA ASN A 172 6.48 10.96 -18.27
C ASN A 172 7.33 10.18 -17.28
N VAL A 173 8.25 10.86 -16.64
CA VAL A 173 9.12 10.36 -15.58
C VAL A 173 9.00 11.26 -14.36
N GLN A 174 9.39 10.76 -13.20
CA GLN A 174 9.41 11.56 -11.99
C GLN A 174 10.32 12.78 -12.16
N ASN A 175 9.85 13.94 -11.76
CA ASN A 175 10.59 15.19 -11.83
C ASN A 175 11.58 15.28 -10.68
N TRP A 176 12.83 14.87 -10.96
CA TRP A 176 13.94 14.96 -10.01
C TRP A 176 14.68 16.30 -10.08
N THR A 177 14.46 17.09 -11.12
CA THR A 177 15.16 18.35 -11.37
C THR A 177 14.62 19.46 -10.48
N ASN A 178 14.96 19.41 -9.24
CA ASN A 178 14.44 20.31 -8.25
C ASN A 178 15.55 20.80 -7.35
N THR A 179 15.89 22.06 -7.48
CA THR A 179 17.02 22.67 -6.80
C THR A 179 16.82 22.78 -5.28
N GLU A 180 15.58 22.90 -4.82
CA GLU A 180 15.27 23.09 -3.38
C GLU A 180 15.22 21.78 -2.62
N LEU A 181 14.82 20.67 -3.26
CA LEU A 181 14.79 19.35 -2.64
C LEU A 181 16.07 18.56 -2.87
N GLN A 182 16.90 19.00 -3.82
CA GLN A 182 18.20 18.41 -4.15
C GLN A 182 18.17 16.87 -4.22
N GLN A 183 19.10 16.24 -3.48
CA GLN A 183 19.25 14.79 -3.45
C GLN A 183 18.08 14.02 -2.83
N TYR A 184 17.16 14.70 -2.17
CA TYR A 184 16.00 14.06 -1.53
C TYR A 184 14.87 13.79 -2.50
N GLY A 185 14.88 14.50 -3.63
CA GLY A 185 13.88 14.36 -4.69
C GLY A 185 12.47 14.83 -4.31
N ASN A 186 11.62 14.90 -5.32
CA ASN A 186 10.20 15.18 -5.12
C ASN A 186 9.53 13.94 -4.49
N PRO A 187 8.83 14.06 -3.36
CA PRO A 187 8.20 12.93 -2.70
C PRO A 187 6.93 12.40 -3.38
N TYR A 188 6.38 13.13 -4.37
CA TYR A 188 5.18 12.75 -5.13
C TYR A 188 5.46 11.92 -6.36
#